data_53f3e294052b96528195219d57151d89
#
_entry.id   53f3e294052b96528195219d57151d89
#
_cell.length_a   1.000
_cell.length_b   1.000
_cell.length_c   1.000
_cell.angle_alpha   90.00
_cell.angle_beta   90.00
_cell.angle_gamma   90.00
#
_symmetry.space_group_name_H-M   'P 1'
#
loop_
_entity.id
_entity.type
_entity.pdbx_description
1 polymer ?
#
loop_
_entity_poly.entity_id
_entity_poly.type
_entity_poly.pdbx_seq_one_letter_code
_entity_poly.pdbx_strand_id
1 'polypeptide(L)'
;TQYSYEDLDKNGDGIIDAITIIYKNTTQTNISVQWGDPLWDYQDYTGLVTINTGTRTLNSGEYAQLTNGYEKAPGDSNGYLYKDANGNAIVSLGKVVHETAHIFGLGDLYNPKSQSPVYFMSVMGKPISPVPQLISVKEQEALGWLGDENIPTLRADGEYTLTALGSGDNSAIVGYKMDIPEKNKTLYLEYRDFTGNGNPYDSQTKKLYKADGSQAYGINLQSGLVCYLVDTGTKFPSNMNYSGPKWNYEVLGGTYDTKSDAAVTVGNEIGITGQISISVTGIENHELTFRITGISGEHVHTGGEATCSAKAICAVCHQEYGEYNPENHKNTELRGVKEATSTETGYTGDLYCKDCEEKLQTGTVIQKMAPSIIDGKDARIDVTANESAV
;
A
#
# COMPACT_ATOMS: atom_id res chain seq x y z
N THR A 1 -26.70 -7.93 14.99
CA THR A 1 -25.70 -8.98 14.69
C THR A 1 -25.17 -9.45 16.03
N GLN A 2 -25.42 -10.72 16.35
CA GLN A 2 -24.94 -11.31 17.58
C GLN A 2 -23.55 -11.91 17.26
N TYR A 3 -22.50 -11.32 17.82
CA TYR A 3 -21.14 -11.88 17.73
C TYR A 3 -21.02 -13.03 18.72
N SER A 4 -20.37 -14.13 18.33
CA SER A 4 -19.99 -15.17 19.27
C SER A 4 -18.67 -14.78 19.95
N TYR A 5 -18.41 -15.31 21.13
CA TYR A 5 -17.11 -15.09 21.80
C TYR A 5 -15.95 -15.73 21.01
N GLU A 6 -16.25 -16.68 20.13
CA GLU A 6 -15.26 -17.31 19.23
C GLU A 6 -14.79 -16.36 18.13
N ASP A 7 -15.59 -15.31 17.83
CA ASP A 7 -15.18 -14.27 16.89
C ASP A 7 -14.13 -13.32 17.48
N LEU A 8 -13.95 -13.35 18.81
CA LEU A 8 -12.99 -12.50 19.53
C LEU A 8 -11.61 -13.14 19.66
N ASP A 9 -11.50 -14.46 19.42
CA ASP A 9 -10.27 -15.24 19.53
C ASP A 9 -10.24 -16.23 18.35
N LYS A 10 -9.84 -15.74 17.21
CA LYS A 10 -9.88 -16.49 15.94
C LYS A 10 -8.79 -17.53 15.82
N ASN A 11 -7.66 -17.31 16.47
CA ASN A 11 -6.54 -18.25 16.48
C ASN A 11 -6.70 -19.35 17.54
N GLY A 12 -7.62 -19.20 18.50
CA GLY A 12 -7.98 -20.21 19.51
C GLY A 12 -7.00 -20.31 20.68
N ASP A 13 -6.15 -19.30 20.92
CA ASP A 13 -5.13 -19.33 21.96
C ASP A 13 -5.63 -18.94 23.36
N GLY A 14 -6.90 -18.54 23.47
CA GLY A 14 -7.53 -18.11 24.72
C GLY A 14 -7.32 -16.62 25.03
N ILE A 15 -6.76 -15.87 24.11
CA ILE A 15 -6.53 -14.45 24.21
C ILE A 15 -7.46 -13.74 23.20
N ILE A 16 -8.08 -12.67 23.62
CA ILE A 16 -8.86 -11.83 22.68
C ILE A 16 -7.87 -11.08 21.77
N ASP A 17 -8.04 -11.22 20.45
CA ASP A 17 -7.07 -10.76 19.46
C ASP A 17 -6.84 -9.24 19.53
N ALA A 18 -7.89 -8.44 19.77
CA ALA A 18 -7.75 -6.99 19.96
C ALA A 18 -8.96 -6.39 20.67
N ILE A 19 -8.72 -5.40 21.51
CA ILE A 19 -9.77 -4.59 22.16
C ILE A 19 -9.45 -3.11 21.94
N THR A 20 -10.43 -2.36 21.43
CA THR A 20 -10.37 -0.90 21.42
C THR A 20 -11.46 -0.34 22.32
N ILE A 21 -11.07 0.43 23.33
CA ILE A 21 -11.99 1.06 24.28
C ILE A 21 -12.07 2.55 23.95
N ILE A 22 -13.25 3.02 23.56
CA ILE A 22 -13.48 4.43 23.25
C ILE A 22 -14.32 5.06 24.33
N TYR A 23 -13.75 6.02 25.06
CA TYR A 23 -14.45 6.79 26.09
C TYR A 23 -15.16 7.98 25.45
N LYS A 24 -16.47 8.07 25.68
CA LYS A 24 -17.30 9.18 25.20
C LYS A 24 -17.30 10.30 26.23
N ASN A 25 -17.08 11.54 25.80
CA ASN A 25 -17.22 12.77 26.62
C ASN A 25 -16.36 12.79 27.88
N THR A 26 -15.07 12.57 27.75
CA THR A 26 -14.15 12.80 28.85
C THR A 26 -13.93 14.30 29.04
N THR A 27 -14.66 14.90 29.95
CA THR A 27 -14.34 16.24 30.44
C THR A 27 -13.26 16.14 31.50
N GLN A 28 -12.17 16.85 31.31
CA GLN A 28 -11.11 16.98 32.31
C GLN A 28 -11.60 17.86 33.45
N THR A 29 -12.26 17.28 34.45
CA THR A 29 -12.62 17.98 35.68
C THR A 29 -11.93 17.32 36.85
N ASN A 30 -10.90 18.00 37.39
CA ASN A 30 -10.36 17.84 38.76
C ASN A 30 -9.75 16.49 39.14
N ILE A 31 -9.14 15.75 38.25
CA ILE A 31 -8.31 14.60 38.65
C ILE A 31 -6.84 15.01 38.52
N SER A 32 -6.23 15.30 39.64
CA SER A 32 -4.78 15.45 39.77
C SER A 32 -4.14 14.08 39.65
N VAL A 33 -3.66 13.73 38.46
CA VAL A 33 -2.80 12.56 38.26
C VAL A 33 -1.38 13.02 37.99
N GLN A 34 -0.43 12.20 38.37
CA GLN A 34 1.01 12.46 38.29
C GLN A 34 1.51 12.82 36.89
N TRP A 35 0.69 12.59 35.86
CA TRP A 35 0.96 12.81 34.44
C TRP A 35 0.00 13.80 33.75
N GLY A 36 -0.87 14.45 34.52
CA GLY A 36 -1.69 15.57 34.06
C GLY A 36 -2.98 15.25 33.31
N ASP A 37 -3.21 14.03 32.86
CA ASP A 37 -4.41 13.62 32.11
C ASP A 37 -5.00 12.32 32.70
N PRO A 38 -6.29 12.27 33.06
CA PRO A 38 -6.91 11.08 33.63
C PRO A 38 -7.20 9.97 32.61
N LEU A 39 -7.23 10.31 31.33
CA LEU A 39 -7.46 9.38 30.23
C LEU A 39 -6.52 9.76 29.08
N TRP A 40 -5.33 9.23 29.13
CA TRP A 40 -4.37 9.31 28.06
C TRP A 40 -4.67 8.24 27.02
N ASP A 41 -4.62 8.58 25.74
CA ASP A 41 -4.68 7.58 24.68
C ASP A 41 -3.39 6.74 24.77
N TYR A 42 -3.52 5.44 24.96
CA TYR A 42 -2.38 4.52 25.07
C TYR A 42 -2.76 3.09 24.75
N GLN A 43 -1.75 2.28 24.51
CA GLN A 43 -1.84 0.85 24.33
C GLN A 43 -1.13 0.14 25.49
N ASP A 44 -1.64 -0.99 25.94
CA ASP A 44 -1.03 -1.83 26.98
C ASP A 44 -1.24 -3.31 26.69
N TYR A 45 -0.41 -4.15 27.32
CA TYR A 45 -0.41 -5.61 27.21
C TYR A 45 -1.07 -6.32 28.39
N THR A 46 -1.47 -5.61 29.41
CA THR A 46 -2.00 -6.25 30.62
C THR A 46 -3.46 -6.65 30.47
N GLY A 47 -3.77 -7.90 30.80
CA GLY A 47 -5.12 -8.47 30.76
C GLY A 47 -6.14 -7.61 31.54
N LEU A 48 -6.83 -6.72 30.82
CA LEU A 48 -7.82 -5.80 31.38
C LEU A 48 -9.13 -6.51 31.70
N VAL A 49 -9.47 -7.51 30.91
CA VAL A 49 -10.75 -8.20 30.95
C VAL A 49 -10.53 -9.71 30.87
N THR A 50 -11.26 -10.43 31.72
CA THR A 50 -11.39 -11.89 31.61
C THR A 50 -12.86 -12.20 31.36
N ILE A 51 -13.13 -12.90 30.25
CA ILE A 51 -14.48 -13.31 29.87
C ILE A 51 -14.58 -14.84 30.03
N ASN A 52 -15.50 -15.27 30.87
CA ASN A 52 -15.84 -16.68 30.97
C ASN A 52 -17.04 -16.98 30.08
N THR A 53 -16.83 -17.74 29.02
CA THR A 53 -17.87 -18.09 28.05
C THR A 53 -18.71 -19.29 28.48
N GLY A 54 -18.38 -19.91 29.64
CA GLY A 54 -18.98 -21.18 30.09
C GLY A 54 -18.29 -22.43 29.51
N THR A 55 -17.63 -22.31 28.37
CA THR A 55 -16.85 -23.40 27.75
C THR A 55 -15.35 -23.18 27.87
N ARG A 56 -14.93 -21.93 27.88
CA ARG A 56 -13.53 -21.52 28.03
C ARG A 56 -13.43 -20.13 28.65
N THR A 57 -12.25 -19.78 29.12
CA THR A 57 -11.93 -18.46 29.61
C THR A 57 -11.07 -17.74 28.58
N LEU A 58 -11.48 -16.52 28.19
CA LEU A 58 -10.72 -15.63 27.33
C LEU A 58 -10.14 -14.50 28.16
N ASN A 59 -8.89 -14.19 27.96
CA ASN A 59 -8.23 -13.03 28.56
C ASN A 59 -8.03 -11.94 27.50
N SER A 60 -8.11 -10.67 27.86
CA SER A 60 -7.70 -9.61 26.96
C SER A 60 -6.18 -9.70 26.73
N GLY A 61 -5.79 -9.66 25.46
CA GLY A 61 -4.42 -9.41 25.03
C GLY A 61 -4.14 -7.91 25.04
N GLU A 62 -3.54 -7.44 23.95
CA GLU A 62 -3.32 -6.02 23.72
C GLU A 62 -4.63 -5.25 23.62
N TYR A 63 -4.67 -4.05 24.16
CA TYR A 63 -5.82 -3.17 24.02
C TYR A 63 -5.37 -1.72 23.78
N ALA A 64 -6.16 -0.98 23.01
CA ALA A 64 -6.03 0.46 22.88
C ALA A 64 -7.13 1.17 23.65
N GLN A 65 -6.74 2.14 24.46
CA GLN A 65 -7.63 3.05 25.13
C GLN A 65 -7.64 4.39 24.41
N LEU A 66 -8.82 4.85 24.01
CA LEU A 66 -8.98 6.04 23.19
C LEU A 66 -9.99 7.00 23.81
N THR A 67 -9.73 8.29 23.67
CA THR A 67 -10.70 9.34 23.97
C THR A 67 -11.22 9.92 22.65
N ASN A 68 -12.52 10.24 22.62
CA ASN A 68 -13.10 10.88 21.42
C ASN A 68 -12.80 12.39 21.31
N GLY A 69 -11.75 12.84 21.97
CA GLY A 69 -11.39 14.24 22.16
C GLY A 69 -11.88 14.76 23.52
N TYR A 70 -11.18 15.72 24.08
CA TYR A 70 -11.56 16.36 25.32
C TYR A 70 -11.75 17.87 25.13
N GLU A 71 -12.78 18.41 25.80
CA GLU A 71 -12.92 19.84 25.95
C GLU A 71 -11.90 20.34 26.97
N LYS A 72 -11.20 21.38 26.57
CA LYS A 72 -10.27 22.05 27.43
C LYS A 72 -10.99 22.70 28.60
N ALA A 73 -10.53 22.43 29.84
CA ALA A 73 -10.94 23.20 30.99
C ALA A 73 -10.45 24.66 30.87
N PRO A 74 -11.22 25.65 31.31
CA PRO A 74 -10.77 27.04 31.30
C PRO A 74 -9.44 27.18 32.07
N GLY A 75 -8.39 27.62 31.38
CA GLY A 75 -7.05 27.81 31.95
C GLY A 75 -6.02 26.72 31.63
N ASP A 76 -6.39 25.62 30.99
CA ASP A 76 -5.45 24.60 30.55
C ASP A 76 -4.80 25.00 29.22
N SER A 77 -3.45 24.93 29.15
CA SER A 77 -2.68 25.28 27.94
C SER A 77 -2.57 24.12 26.91
N ASN A 78 -2.90 22.91 27.31
CA ASN A 78 -2.57 21.71 26.53
C ASN A 78 -3.75 20.96 25.87
N GLY A 79 -4.98 21.32 26.17
CA GLY A 79 -6.17 20.70 25.56
C GLY A 79 -6.55 21.34 24.23
N TYR A 80 -6.74 20.55 23.19
CA TYR A 80 -7.20 21.03 21.89
C TYR A 80 -8.48 20.31 21.46
N LEU A 81 -9.57 21.06 21.38
CA LEU A 81 -10.73 20.62 20.62
C LEU A 81 -10.53 21.06 19.16
N TYR A 82 -10.35 20.11 18.25
CA TYR A 82 -10.29 20.43 16.84
C TYR A 82 -11.69 20.64 16.29
N LYS A 83 -11.83 21.62 15.41
CA LYS A 83 -13.08 21.93 14.73
C LYS A 83 -12.85 21.93 13.21
N ASP A 84 -13.90 21.52 12.50
CA ASP A 84 -13.96 21.70 11.05
C ASP A 84 -14.20 23.18 10.70
N ALA A 85 -14.19 23.48 9.39
CA ALA A 85 -14.45 24.83 8.91
C ALA A 85 -15.85 25.39 9.29
N ASN A 86 -16.78 24.51 9.71
CA ASN A 86 -18.14 24.85 10.16
C ASN A 86 -18.23 24.99 11.69
N GLY A 87 -17.14 24.77 12.40
CA GLY A 87 -17.10 24.85 13.86
C GLY A 87 -17.53 23.57 14.58
N ASN A 88 -17.75 22.44 13.90
CA ASN A 88 -18.09 21.18 14.52
C ASN A 88 -16.84 20.51 15.11
N ALA A 89 -16.99 19.89 16.28
CA ALA A 89 -15.93 19.13 16.91
C ALA A 89 -15.52 17.91 16.05
N ILE A 90 -14.23 17.71 15.88
CA ILE A 90 -13.66 16.60 15.10
C ILE A 90 -13.00 15.61 16.07
N VAL A 91 -13.31 14.33 15.89
CA VAL A 91 -12.63 13.24 16.60
C VAL A 91 -11.17 13.14 16.17
N SER A 92 -10.28 12.89 17.13
CA SER A 92 -8.85 12.72 16.85
C SER A 92 -8.54 11.37 16.19
N LEU A 93 -8.82 11.24 14.91
CA LEU A 93 -8.57 10.00 14.16
C LEU A 93 -7.07 9.66 14.09
N GLY A 94 -6.20 10.64 14.08
CA GLY A 94 -4.75 10.42 14.06
C GLY A 94 -4.27 9.61 15.26
N LYS A 95 -4.77 9.95 16.46
CA LYS A 95 -4.46 9.18 17.67
C LYS A 95 -5.12 7.80 17.66
N VAL A 96 -6.37 7.70 17.23
CA VAL A 96 -7.06 6.41 17.11
C VAL A 96 -6.26 5.46 16.23
N VAL A 97 -5.80 5.92 15.07
CA VAL A 97 -4.98 5.11 14.16
C VAL A 97 -3.63 4.76 14.78
N HIS A 98 -2.99 5.70 15.47
CA HIS A 98 -1.71 5.50 16.15
C HIS A 98 -1.80 4.35 17.18
N GLU A 99 -2.72 4.47 18.14
CA GLU A 99 -2.87 3.46 19.21
C GLU A 99 -3.36 2.11 18.65
N THR A 100 -4.21 2.14 17.62
CA THR A 100 -4.63 0.90 16.95
C THR A 100 -3.48 0.24 16.20
N ALA A 101 -2.57 1.01 15.64
CA ALA A 101 -1.40 0.48 14.94
C ALA A 101 -0.44 -0.27 15.89
N HIS A 102 -0.41 0.09 17.18
CA HIS A 102 0.31 -0.68 18.20
C HIS A 102 -0.26 -2.09 18.35
N ILE A 103 -1.57 -2.27 18.28
CA ILE A 103 -2.21 -3.60 18.34
C ILE A 103 -1.76 -4.50 17.18
N PHE A 104 -1.49 -3.91 16.02
CA PHE A 104 -0.91 -4.62 14.89
C PHE A 104 0.60 -4.86 15.01
N GLY A 105 1.24 -4.35 16.06
CA GLY A 105 2.65 -4.57 16.36
C GLY A 105 3.60 -3.47 15.91
N LEU A 106 3.10 -2.29 15.51
CA LEU A 106 3.97 -1.15 15.23
C LEU A 106 4.41 -0.48 16.51
N GLY A 107 5.69 -0.15 16.62
CA GLY A 107 6.25 0.61 17.74
C GLY A 107 6.24 2.11 17.47
N ASP A 108 6.37 2.91 18.55
CA ASP A 108 6.56 4.34 18.44
C ASP A 108 7.82 4.70 17.64
N LEU A 109 7.67 5.66 16.74
CA LEU A 109 8.77 6.26 15.99
C LEU A 109 9.22 7.60 16.61
N TYR A 110 9.12 7.71 17.92
CA TYR A 110 9.63 8.84 18.71
C TYR A 110 10.23 8.36 20.03
N ASN A 111 11.04 9.22 20.65
CA ASN A 111 11.65 8.92 21.95
C ASN A 111 10.81 9.51 23.10
N PRO A 112 11.11 9.18 24.39
CA PRO A 112 10.43 9.73 25.55
C PRO A 112 10.45 11.26 25.67
N LYS A 113 11.29 11.95 24.89
CA LYS A 113 11.32 13.42 24.79
C LYS A 113 10.48 13.94 23.63
N SER A 114 9.64 13.12 23.05
CA SER A 114 8.78 13.43 21.88
C SER A 114 9.54 13.92 20.64
N GLN A 115 10.82 13.54 20.51
CA GLN A 115 11.60 13.76 19.31
C GLN A 115 11.39 12.56 18.37
N SER A 116 11.16 12.82 17.10
CA SER A 116 10.96 11.79 16.08
C SER A 116 11.83 12.07 14.85
N PRO A 117 12.51 11.06 14.31
CA PRO A 117 13.27 11.19 13.07
C PRO A 117 12.39 11.10 11.82
N VAL A 118 11.13 10.71 11.97
CA VAL A 118 10.15 10.61 10.88
C VAL A 118 9.05 11.66 10.99
N TYR A 119 8.84 12.20 12.19
CA TYR A 119 7.84 13.23 12.50
C TYR A 119 6.49 12.96 11.83
N PHE A 120 6.01 13.89 10.99
CA PHE A 120 4.72 13.82 10.33
C PHE A 120 4.68 12.92 9.09
N MET A 121 5.78 12.27 8.71
CA MET A 121 5.80 11.32 7.60
C MET A 121 5.25 9.93 7.96
N SER A 122 5.03 9.68 9.26
CA SER A 122 4.28 8.51 9.73
C SER A 122 3.42 8.89 10.93
N VAL A 123 2.22 8.30 11.03
CA VAL A 123 1.36 8.44 12.19
C VAL A 123 2.05 7.92 13.46
N MET A 124 2.97 6.95 13.35
CA MET A 124 3.76 6.42 14.47
C MET A 124 4.88 7.38 14.91
N GLY A 125 5.23 8.34 14.09
CA GLY A 125 6.23 9.35 14.42
C GLY A 125 5.66 10.50 15.24
N LYS A 126 4.60 11.10 14.76
CA LYS A 126 3.84 12.14 15.46
C LYS A 126 2.43 12.21 14.89
N PRO A 127 1.45 11.63 15.56
CA PRO A 127 0.09 11.65 15.08
C PRO A 127 -0.42 13.09 15.01
N ILE A 128 -0.90 13.49 13.85
CA ILE A 128 -1.63 14.75 13.69
C ILE A 128 -3.09 14.47 14.06
N SER A 129 -3.49 14.95 15.19
CA SER A 129 -4.93 14.99 15.50
C SER A 129 -5.55 16.17 14.72
N PRO A 130 -6.67 15.98 14.06
CA PRO A 130 -7.61 14.87 14.04
C PRO A 130 -7.50 13.93 12.85
N VAL A 131 -6.54 14.11 11.94
CA VAL A 131 -6.46 13.38 10.68
C VAL A 131 -5.28 12.41 10.70
N PRO A 132 -5.48 11.11 10.42
CA PRO A 132 -4.39 10.15 10.36
C PRO A 132 -3.50 10.42 9.15
N GLN A 133 -2.19 10.42 9.39
CA GLN A 133 -1.22 10.22 8.34
C GLN A 133 -1.15 8.74 7.98
N LEU A 134 -0.63 8.43 6.81
CA LEU A 134 -0.30 7.06 6.46
C LEU A 134 0.93 6.60 7.26
N ILE A 135 0.99 5.31 7.52
CA ILE A 135 2.22 4.61 7.87
C ILE A 135 3.05 4.41 6.60
N SER A 136 4.38 4.39 6.74
CA SER A 136 5.30 4.26 5.62
C SER A 136 5.22 2.89 4.93
N VAL A 137 5.77 2.78 3.73
CA VAL A 137 5.90 1.49 3.02
C VAL A 137 6.66 0.45 3.86
N LYS A 138 7.66 0.87 4.64
CA LYS A 138 8.38 -0.03 5.55
C LYS A 138 7.50 -0.57 6.67
N GLU A 139 6.67 0.26 7.25
CA GLU A 139 5.71 -0.17 8.28
C GLU A 139 4.67 -1.12 7.69
N GLN A 140 4.14 -0.82 6.50
CA GLN A 140 3.20 -1.68 5.80
C GLN A 140 3.81 -3.02 5.37
N GLU A 141 5.07 -3.03 4.92
CA GLU A 141 5.83 -4.26 4.66
C GLU A 141 5.96 -5.11 5.93
N ALA A 142 6.27 -4.48 7.05
CA ALA A 142 6.45 -5.18 8.32
C ALA A 142 5.14 -5.81 8.84
N LEU A 143 4.00 -5.21 8.54
CA LEU A 143 2.67 -5.76 8.81
C LEU A 143 2.24 -6.84 7.80
N GLY A 144 3.04 -7.08 6.75
CA GLY A 144 2.68 -8.00 5.68
C GLY A 144 1.57 -7.48 4.76
N TRP A 145 1.30 -6.18 4.77
CA TRP A 145 0.30 -5.56 3.89
C TRP A 145 0.83 -5.30 2.49
N LEU A 146 2.15 -5.11 2.36
CA LEU A 146 2.85 -4.93 1.09
C LEU A 146 3.93 -6.01 0.94
N GLY A 147 4.05 -6.57 -0.25
CA GLY A 147 5.05 -7.55 -0.63
C GLY A 147 6.12 -6.99 -1.57
N ASP A 148 7.03 -7.86 -2.03
CA ASP A 148 8.08 -7.47 -2.98
C ASP A 148 7.52 -7.00 -4.32
N GLU A 149 6.32 -7.40 -4.69
CA GLU A 149 5.59 -6.92 -5.86
C GLU A 149 5.22 -5.44 -5.77
N ASN A 150 4.97 -4.94 -4.55
CA ASN A 150 4.63 -3.54 -4.30
C ASN A 150 5.86 -2.69 -3.93
N ILE A 151 6.91 -3.34 -3.42
CA ILE A 151 8.17 -2.69 -2.96
C ILE A 151 9.37 -3.46 -3.52
N PRO A 152 9.58 -3.47 -4.85
CA PRO A 152 10.71 -4.18 -5.45
C PRO A 152 12.06 -3.59 -5.04
N THR A 153 13.09 -4.44 -5.09
CA THR A 153 14.45 -4.04 -4.75
C THR A 153 15.14 -3.35 -5.93
N LEU A 154 15.64 -2.14 -5.74
CA LEU A 154 16.51 -1.44 -6.70
C LEU A 154 17.88 -2.11 -6.74
N ARG A 155 18.35 -2.41 -7.95
CA ARG A 155 19.64 -3.10 -8.18
C ARG A 155 20.52 -2.46 -9.24
N ALA A 156 20.05 -1.42 -9.90
CA ALA A 156 20.76 -0.76 -10.99
C ALA A 156 20.40 0.72 -11.09
N ASP A 157 21.29 1.48 -11.70
CA ASP A 157 21.00 2.83 -12.16
C ASP A 157 19.86 2.80 -13.16
N GLY A 158 18.98 3.79 -13.11
CA GLY A 158 17.84 3.84 -14.02
C GLY A 158 16.82 4.88 -13.65
N GLU A 159 15.75 4.88 -14.43
CA GLU A 159 14.55 5.67 -14.19
C GLU A 159 13.41 4.72 -13.79
N TYR A 160 12.71 5.09 -12.74
CA TYR A 160 11.69 4.27 -12.08
C TYR A 160 10.46 5.10 -11.76
N THR A 161 9.31 4.44 -11.70
CA THR A 161 8.03 5.11 -11.43
C THR A 161 7.38 4.52 -10.17
N LEU A 162 6.75 5.39 -9.37
CA LEU A 162 6.00 5.05 -8.16
C LEU A 162 4.58 5.60 -8.26
N THR A 163 3.61 4.79 -7.91
CA THR A 163 2.26 5.27 -7.61
C THR A 163 2.20 5.88 -6.20
N ALA A 164 1.37 6.89 -6.01
CA ALA A 164 1.22 7.53 -4.70
C ALA A 164 0.77 6.51 -3.63
N LEU A 165 1.45 6.51 -2.49
CA LEU A 165 1.08 5.68 -1.35
C LEU A 165 -0.35 6.00 -0.91
N GLY A 166 -1.20 4.97 -0.76
CA GLY A 166 -2.61 5.13 -0.40
C GLY A 166 -3.54 5.43 -1.58
N SER A 167 -3.10 5.23 -2.82
CA SER A 167 -3.93 5.36 -4.04
C SER A 167 -5.12 4.39 -4.07
N GLY A 168 -5.06 3.30 -3.29
CA GLY A 168 -6.07 2.24 -3.29
C GLY A 168 -5.84 1.15 -4.34
N ASP A 169 -4.80 1.25 -5.14
CA ASP A 169 -4.38 0.20 -6.07
C ASP A 169 -3.41 -0.77 -5.39
N ASN A 170 -3.91 -1.93 -5.00
CA ASN A 170 -3.12 -2.95 -4.32
C ASN A 170 -2.12 -3.68 -5.25
N SER A 171 -2.18 -3.47 -6.56
CA SER A 171 -1.25 -4.06 -7.53
C SER A 171 -0.12 -3.10 -7.91
N ALA A 172 -0.23 -1.82 -7.52
CA ALA A 172 0.75 -0.80 -7.88
C ALA A 172 2.08 -0.97 -7.14
N ILE A 173 3.15 -0.50 -7.78
CA ILE A 173 4.43 -0.26 -7.11
C ILE A 173 4.31 1.06 -6.36
N VAL A 174 4.24 0.98 -5.03
CA VAL A 174 4.07 2.13 -4.13
C VAL A 174 5.36 2.50 -3.39
N GLY A 175 6.39 1.67 -3.53
CA GLY A 175 7.69 1.88 -2.93
C GLY A 175 8.80 1.15 -3.65
N TYR A 176 10.04 1.49 -3.32
CA TYR A 176 11.23 0.73 -3.65
C TYR A 176 12.10 0.58 -2.42
N LYS A 177 12.91 -0.47 -2.38
CA LYS A 177 13.91 -0.67 -1.32
C LYS A 177 15.27 -1.00 -1.91
N MET A 178 16.33 -0.71 -1.17
CA MET A 178 17.70 -1.05 -1.54
C MET A 178 18.59 -1.10 -0.31
N ASP A 179 19.44 -2.11 -0.21
CA ASP A 179 20.44 -2.17 0.83
C ASP A 179 21.59 -1.19 0.56
N ILE A 180 22.04 -0.52 1.61
CA ILE A 180 23.18 0.39 1.64
C ILE A 180 24.23 -0.21 2.59
N PRO A 181 25.05 -1.16 2.12
CA PRO A 181 25.94 -1.94 2.99
C PRO A 181 26.94 -1.07 3.78
N GLU A 182 27.47 0.00 3.18
CA GLU A 182 28.41 0.91 3.83
C GLU A 182 27.80 1.69 5.00
N LYS A 183 26.48 1.79 5.07
CA LYS A 183 25.74 2.39 6.19
C LYS A 183 25.12 1.36 7.12
N ASN A 184 25.12 0.08 6.76
CA ASN A 184 24.38 -0.99 7.43
C ASN A 184 22.88 -0.65 7.54
N LYS A 185 22.31 -0.10 6.47
CA LYS A 185 20.92 0.34 6.39
C LYS A 185 20.28 -0.13 5.09
N THR A 186 18.95 -0.23 5.12
CA THR A 186 18.12 -0.37 3.94
C THR A 186 17.46 0.97 3.65
N LEU A 187 17.57 1.44 2.42
CA LEU A 187 16.85 2.60 1.91
C LEU A 187 15.44 2.15 1.49
N TYR A 188 14.43 2.90 1.87
CA TYR A 188 13.07 2.80 1.38
C TYR A 188 12.66 4.10 0.71
N LEU A 189 11.94 4.00 -0.39
CA LEU A 189 11.42 5.11 -1.17
C LEU A 189 9.92 4.98 -1.26
N GLU A 190 9.19 6.10 -1.11
CA GLU A 190 7.74 6.17 -1.32
C GLU A 190 7.34 7.52 -1.90
N TYR A 191 6.29 7.56 -2.69
CA TYR A 191 5.70 8.81 -3.14
C TYR A 191 4.54 9.20 -2.24
N ARG A 192 4.65 10.39 -1.62
CA ARG A 192 3.59 10.98 -0.79
C ARG A 192 2.92 12.11 -1.58
N ASP A 193 1.60 12.01 -1.78
CA ASP A 193 0.82 13.05 -2.44
C ASP A 193 -0.11 13.75 -1.44
N PHE A 194 0.32 14.93 -0.99
CA PHE A 194 -0.45 15.77 -0.08
C PHE A 194 -1.40 16.74 -0.81
N THR A 195 -1.59 16.62 -2.12
CA THR A 195 -2.49 17.50 -2.90
C THR A 195 -3.96 17.15 -2.75
N GLY A 196 -4.27 15.92 -2.34
CA GLY A 196 -5.62 15.41 -2.16
C GLY A 196 -6.15 14.58 -3.31
N ASN A 197 -5.38 14.47 -4.37
CA ASN A 197 -5.80 13.72 -5.54
C ASN A 197 -5.38 12.24 -5.49
N GLY A 198 -4.25 11.94 -4.85
CA GLY A 198 -3.72 10.56 -4.73
C GLY A 198 -4.06 9.90 -3.40
N ASN A 199 -4.16 10.67 -2.32
CA ASN A 199 -4.46 10.18 -0.98
C ASN A 199 -5.31 11.17 -0.20
N PRO A 200 -6.59 10.86 0.05
CA PRO A 200 -7.48 11.77 0.77
C PRO A 200 -7.06 12.01 2.22
N TYR A 201 -6.34 11.07 2.84
CA TYR A 201 -5.93 11.18 4.24
C TYR A 201 -4.78 12.15 4.41
N ASP A 202 -3.69 12.01 3.70
CA ASP A 202 -2.55 12.92 3.78
C ASP A 202 -2.91 14.36 3.38
N SER A 203 -3.85 14.55 2.45
CA SER A 203 -4.29 15.87 2.00
C SER A 203 -5.07 16.67 3.04
N GLN A 204 -5.73 15.99 3.96
CA GLN A 204 -6.56 16.64 4.99
C GLN A 204 -5.72 17.40 6.02
N THR A 205 -4.43 17.09 6.16
CA THR A 205 -3.52 17.75 7.13
C THR A 205 -3.39 19.25 6.93
N LYS A 206 -3.65 19.75 5.70
CA LYS A 206 -3.59 21.18 5.38
C LYS A 206 -4.82 21.99 5.81
N LYS A 207 -5.92 21.34 6.26
CA LYS A 207 -7.22 21.98 6.52
C LYS A 207 -7.60 22.02 8.00
N LEU A 208 -6.65 21.83 8.91
CA LEU A 208 -6.93 21.75 10.33
C LEU A 208 -6.91 23.11 11.02
N TYR A 209 -7.92 23.36 11.81
CA TYR A 209 -8.08 24.58 12.57
C TYR A 209 -8.15 24.29 14.07
N LYS A 210 -7.53 25.13 14.89
CA LYS A 210 -7.69 25.11 16.34
C LYS A 210 -9.07 25.66 16.75
N ALA A 211 -9.44 25.48 18.01
CA ALA A 211 -10.70 25.99 18.55
C ALA A 211 -10.84 27.54 18.42
N ASP A 212 -9.73 28.25 18.35
CA ASP A 212 -9.67 29.70 18.18
C ASP A 212 -9.80 30.16 16.71
N GLY A 213 -9.98 29.22 15.77
CA GLY A 213 -10.07 29.48 14.34
C GLY A 213 -8.72 29.65 13.64
N SER A 214 -7.60 29.60 14.37
CA SER A 214 -6.27 29.59 13.75
C SER A 214 -5.97 28.21 13.13
N GLN A 215 -5.17 28.19 12.08
CA GLN A 215 -4.74 26.93 11.47
C GLN A 215 -3.97 26.10 12.51
N ALA A 216 -4.38 24.84 12.72
CA ALA A 216 -3.88 24.01 13.82
C ALA A 216 -2.39 23.72 13.72
N TYR A 217 -1.92 23.53 12.49
CA TYR A 217 -0.50 23.31 12.20
C TYR A 217 -0.14 24.12 10.97
N GLY A 218 0.84 24.98 11.10
CA GLY A 218 1.50 25.65 9.97
C GLY A 218 2.42 24.70 9.18
N ILE A 219 2.06 23.40 9.14
CA ILE A 219 2.89 22.36 8.52
C ILE A 219 2.50 22.28 7.06
N ASN A 220 3.38 22.72 6.22
CA ASN A 220 3.28 22.60 4.77
C ASN A 220 3.99 21.30 4.35
N LEU A 221 3.28 20.18 4.40
CA LEU A 221 3.82 18.92 3.88
C LEU A 221 3.95 19.03 2.36
N GLN A 222 5.16 18.78 1.86
CA GLN A 222 5.46 18.79 0.44
C GLN A 222 5.17 17.43 -0.17
N SER A 223 4.44 17.40 -1.29
CA SER A 223 4.29 16.21 -2.11
C SER A 223 5.59 15.92 -2.86
N GLY A 224 5.97 14.65 -2.92
CA GLY A 224 7.19 14.22 -3.60
C GLY A 224 7.70 12.89 -3.10
N LEU A 225 8.92 12.55 -3.48
CA LEU A 225 9.59 11.32 -3.09
C LEU A 225 10.13 11.44 -1.66
N VAL A 226 9.70 10.57 -0.77
CA VAL A 226 10.21 10.48 0.60
C VAL A 226 11.18 9.30 0.70
N CYS A 227 12.34 9.55 1.28
CA CYS A 227 13.42 8.58 1.44
C CYS A 227 13.61 8.26 2.93
N TYR A 228 13.53 6.98 3.28
CA TYR A 228 13.78 6.48 4.64
C TYR A 228 15.04 5.64 4.68
N LEU A 229 15.83 5.78 5.73
CA LEU A 229 16.92 4.86 6.06
C LEU A 229 16.56 4.06 7.30
N VAL A 230 16.62 2.74 7.19
CA VAL A 230 16.31 1.81 8.29
C VAL A 230 17.51 0.91 8.53
N ASP A 231 17.94 0.72 9.79
CA ASP A 231 19.04 -0.18 10.12
C ASP A 231 18.72 -1.61 9.67
N THR A 232 19.65 -2.22 8.96
CA THR A 232 19.55 -3.61 8.52
C THR A 232 19.41 -4.52 9.74
N GLY A 233 18.39 -5.38 9.72
CA GLY A 233 18.08 -6.27 10.84
C GLY A 233 17.23 -5.67 11.95
N THR A 234 16.75 -4.42 11.81
CA THR A 234 15.69 -3.89 12.68
C THR A 234 14.46 -4.75 12.57
N LYS A 235 14.09 -5.40 13.68
CA LYS A 235 12.88 -6.23 13.74
C LYS A 235 11.70 -5.40 14.21
N PHE A 236 10.61 -5.45 13.46
CA PHE A 236 9.31 -5.04 13.94
C PHE A 236 8.76 -6.13 14.89
N PRO A 237 8.07 -5.77 15.98
CA PRO A 237 7.55 -4.45 16.32
C PRO A 237 8.34 -3.68 17.39
N SER A 238 9.44 -4.15 17.91
CA SER A 238 10.04 -3.58 19.10
C SER A 238 10.93 -2.37 18.83
N ASN A 239 10.61 -1.22 19.46
CA ASN A 239 11.48 -0.05 19.68
C ASN A 239 12.31 0.38 18.45
N MET A 240 11.65 0.69 17.35
CA MET A 240 12.29 1.02 16.09
C MET A 240 13.20 2.22 16.12
N ASN A 241 13.06 3.07 17.11
CA ASN A 241 13.77 4.34 17.13
C ASN A 241 14.68 4.57 18.31
N TYR A 242 14.70 3.71 19.31
CA TYR A 242 15.44 4.00 20.53
C TYR A 242 16.50 2.96 20.84
N SER A 243 17.67 3.13 20.26
CA SER A 243 18.88 2.43 20.69
C SER A 243 20.04 3.41 20.91
N GLY A 244 19.87 4.37 21.83
CA GLY A 244 20.91 5.34 22.15
C GLY A 244 20.88 6.61 21.28
N PRO A 245 22.02 7.27 20.97
CA PRO A 245 22.05 8.56 20.29
C PRO A 245 21.79 8.50 18.77
N LYS A 246 21.60 7.31 18.20
CA LYS A 246 21.37 7.13 16.75
C LYS A 246 19.97 6.56 16.53
N TRP A 247 19.32 7.14 15.54
CA TRP A 247 18.04 6.64 15.04
C TRP A 247 18.29 5.45 14.11
N ASN A 248 17.56 4.36 14.33
CA ASN A 248 17.60 3.19 13.45
C ASN A 248 16.54 3.24 12.33
N TYR A 249 15.70 4.26 12.34
CA TYR A 249 14.69 4.55 11.33
C TYR A 249 14.54 6.07 11.20
N GLU A 250 14.87 6.63 10.04
CA GLU A 250 14.86 8.08 9.83
C GLU A 250 14.45 8.48 8.41
N VAL A 251 13.73 9.59 8.29
CA VAL A 251 13.48 10.27 7.01
C VAL A 251 14.70 11.11 6.66
N LEU A 252 15.19 10.95 5.44
CA LEU A 252 16.26 11.80 4.91
C LEU A 252 15.75 13.18 4.49
N GLY A 253 16.64 14.16 4.55
CA GLY A 253 16.29 15.54 4.18
C GLY A 253 15.36 16.23 5.16
N GLY A 254 14.87 17.40 4.75
CA GLY A 254 13.94 18.22 5.50
C GLY A 254 14.45 18.83 6.79
N THR A 255 13.66 19.70 7.37
CA THR A 255 13.96 20.31 8.67
C THR A 255 13.83 19.28 9.79
N TYR A 256 14.71 19.35 10.78
CA TYR A 256 14.77 18.38 11.87
C TYR A 256 13.45 18.28 12.66
N ASP A 257 12.78 19.40 12.85
CA ASP A 257 11.64 19.48 13.77
C ASP A 257 10.30 19.00 13.20
N THR A 258 10.14 18.94 11.88
CA THR A 258 8.85 18.61 11.27
C THR A 258 8.93 17.61 10.14
N LYS A 259 10.06 17.50 9.47
CA LYS A 259 10.21 16.73 8.21
C LYS A 259 9.20 17.10 7.13
N SER A 260 8.53 18.24 7.27
CA SER A 260 7.47 18.68 6.36
C SER A 260 7.96 18.96 4.95
N ASP A 261 9.22 19.30 4.80
CA ASP A 261 9.95 19.61 3.57
C ASP A 261 10.95 18.50 3.17
N ALA A 262 10.78 17.29 3.72
CA ALA A 262 11.70 16.17 3.45
C ALA A 262 11.48 15.54 2.07
N ALA A 263 10.30 15.73 1.46
CA ALA A 263 10.02 15.16 0.16
C ALA A 263 10.85 15.82 -0.94
N VAL A 264 11.51 15.00 -1.75
CA VAL A 264 12.23 15.45 -2.95
C VAL A 264 11.20 15.76 -4.03
N THR A 265 11.16 17.03 -4.45
CA THR A 265 10.20 17.51 -5.46
C THR A 265 10.81 17.48 -6.87
N VAL A 266 9.98 17.61 -7.88
CA VAL A 266 10.41 17.62 -9.30
C VAL A 266 11.55 18.61 -9.54
N GLY A 267 12.60 18.13 -10.20
CA GLY A 267 13.81 18.92 -10.51
C GLY A 267 14.82 18.99 -9.37
N ASN A 268 14.54 18.39 -8.22
CA ASN A 268 15.47 18.33 -7.09
C ASN A 268 16.09 16.95 -6.95
N GLU A 269 17.20 16.89 -6.23
CA GLU A 269 18.01 15.70 -6.00
C GLU A 269 18.35 15.56 -4.51
N ILE A 270 18.50 14.31 -4.06
CA ILE A 270 18.99 13.95 -2.74
C ILE A 270 20.14 12.95 -2.85
N GLY A 271 21.25 13.21 -2.17
CA GLY A 271 22.36 12.25 -2.00
C GLY A 271 22.03 11.24 -0.91
N ILE A 272 22.12 9.95 -1.23
CA ILE A 272 21.96 8.85 -0.27
C ILE A 272 23.30 8.47 0.35
N THR A 273 24.31 8.35 -0.50
CA THR A 273 25.72 8.14 -0.12
C THR A 273 26.60 9.11 -0.87
N GLY A 274 27.93 8.98 -0.75
CA GLY A 274 28.87 9.77 -1.57
C GLY A 274 28.83 9.41 -3.07
N GLN A 275 28.15 8.32 -3.44
CA GLN A 275 28.04 7.84 -4.82
C GLN A 275 26.60 7.79 -5.31
N ILE A 276 25.66 7.37 -4.46
CA ILE A 276 24.26 7.17 -4.82
C ILE A 276 23.49 8.47 -4.65
N SER A 277 22.84 8.90 -5.71
CA SER A 277 21.90 10.02 -5.68
C SER A 277 20.59 9.68 -6.38
N ILE A 278 19.52 10.38 -5.99
CA ILE A 278 18.17 10.24 -6.50
C ILE A 278 17.63 11.61 -6.87
N SER A 279 17.16 11.76 -8.10
CA SER A 279 16.50 12.96 -8.60
C SER A 279 15.08 12.67 -9.07
N VAL A 280 14.12 13.54 -8.74
CA VAL A 280 12.74 13.42 -9.21
C VAL A 280 12.61 14.12 -10.56
N THR A 281 12.22 13.38 -11.60
CA THR A 281 12.16 13.85 -12.98
C THR A 281 10.75 14.28 -13.39
N GLY A 282 9.70 13.73 -12.78
CA GLY A 282 8.33 14.09 -13.11
C GLY A 282 7.29 13.60 -12.12
N ILE A 283 6.12 14.19 -12.16
CA ILE A 283 4.89 13.72 -11.49
C ILE A 283 3.75 13.94 -12.46
N GLU A 284 3.11 12.86 -12.88
CA GLU A 284 1.92 12.89 -13.76
C GLU A 284 0.92 11.81 -13.31
N ASN A 285 -0.37 12.13 -13.35
CA ASN A 285 -1.47 11.17 -13.07
C ASN A 285 -1.31 10.35 -11.77
N HIS A 286 -0.82 10.97 -10.69
CA HIS A 286 -0.50 10.33 -9.39
C HIS A 286 0.66 9.33 -9.43
N GLU A 287 1.46 9.38 -10.48
CA GLU A 287 2.72 8.66 -10.58
C GLU A 287 3.89 9.63 -10.51
N LEU A 288 4.91 9.26 -9.76
CA LEU A 288 6.15 10.00 -9.62
C LEU A 288 7.26 9.21 -10.33
N THR A 289 7.97 9.88 -11.22
CA THR A 289 9.15 9.33 -11.88
C THR A 289 10.40 9.91 -11.24
N PHE A 290 11.35 9.03 -10.93
CA PHE A 290 12.65 9.41 -10.38
C PHE A 290 13.78 8.65 -11.07
N ARG A 291 14.96 9.26 -11.07
CA ARG A 291 16.19 8.64 -11.54
C ARG A 291 17.11 8.37 -10.37
N ILE A 292 17.67 7.17 -10.30
CA ILE A 292 18.75 6.82 -9.36
C ILE A 292 20.04 6.56 -10.11
N THR A 293 21.14 7.03 -9.54
CA THR A 293 22.49 6.85 -10.08
C THR A 293 23.48 6.47 -8.99
N GLY A 294 24.59 5.83 -9.38
CA GLY A 294 25.68 5.45 -8.48
C GLY A 294 25.48 4.12 -7.76
N ILE A 295 24.47 3.33 -8.14
CA ILE A 295 24.39 1.92 -7.74
C ILE A 295 25.51 1.21 -8.48
N SER A 296 26.63 0.93 -7.80
CA SER A 296 27.76 0.24 -8.41
C SER A 296 27.42 -1.22 -8.71
N GLY A 297 27.35 -1.54 -9.98
CA GLY A 297 27.25 -2.90 -10.51
C GLY A 297 26.62 -2.89 -11.88
N GLU A 298 27.39 -3.24 -12.91
CA GLU A 298 26.79 -3.70 -14.18
C GLU A 298 25.98 -4.95 -13.85
N HIS A 299 24.66 -4.84 -13.84
CA HIS A 299 23.83 -6.03 -13.80
C HIS A 299 23.56 -6.50 -15.23
N VAL A 300 23.63 -7.79 -15.41
CA VAL A 300 23.18 -8.42 -16.65
C VAL A 300 21.65 -8.45 -16.61
N HIS A 301 21.02 -7.84 -17.61
CA HIS A 301 19.56 -7.92 -17.74
C HIS A 301 19.12 -9.37 -17.84
N THR A 302 18.19 -9.80 -17.01
CA THR A 302 17.67 -11.17 -16.93
C THR A 302 16.18 -11.18 -16.67
N GLY A 303 15.53 -12.28 -17.06
CA GLY A 303 14.08 -12.47 -16.88
C GLY A 303 13.25 -11.76 -17.95
N GLY A 304 11.94 -11.93 -17.85
CA GLY A 304 10.99 -11.46 -18.86
C GLY A 304 11.10 -12.26 -20.16
N GLU A 305 10.18 -12.03 -21.06
CA GLU A 305 10.15 -12.63 -22.39
C GLU A 305 9.80 -11.56 -23.42
N ALA A 306 10.62 -11.41 -24.44
CA ALA A 306 10.30 -10.59 -25.58
C ALA A 306 9.20 -11.25 -26.43
N THR A 307 8.34 -10.44 -27.00
CA THR A 307 7.31 -10.87 -27.97
C THR A 307 7.56 -10.24 -29.33
N CYS A 308 6.72 -10.55 -30.30
CA CYS A 308 6.78 -9.93 -31.62
C CYS A 308 6.56 -8.40 -31.57
N SER A 309 5.97 -7.87 -30.50
CA SER A 309 5.60 -6.46 -30.36
C SER A 309 6.18 -5.76 -29.13
N ALA A 310 6.76 -6.51 -28.18
CA ALA A 310 7.35 -5.95 -26.96
C ALA A 310 8.71 -6.60 -26.66
N LYS A 311 9.65 -5.80 -26.16
CA LYS A 311 10.94 -6.27 -25.65
C LYS A 311 10.77 -6.96 -24.30
N ALA A 312 11.75 -7.77 -23.89
CA ALA A 312 11.79 -8.33 -22.56
C ALA A 312 11.96 -7.24 -21.50
N ILE A 313 11.28 -7.39 -20.36
CA ILE A 313 11.44 -6.51 -19.20
C ILE A 313 12.35 -7.20 -18.20
N CYS A 314 13.43 -6.54 -17.81
CA CYS A 314 14.39 -7.08 -16.84
C CYS A 314 13.71 -7.29 -15.48
N ALA A 315 13.82 -8.49 -14.93
CA ALA A 315 13.26 -8.82 -13.59
C ALA A 315 13.96 -8.08 -12.45
N VAL A 316 15.12 -7.46 -12.71
CA VAL A 316 15.93 -6.77 -11.69
C VAL A 316 15.70 -5.26 -11.71
N CYS A 317 15.75 -4.62 -12.88
CA CYS A 317 15.62 -3.16 -13.00
C CYS A 317 14.32 -2.71 -13.66
N HIS A 318 13.47 -3.65 -14.07
CA HIS A 318 12.19 -3.41 -14.75
C HIS A 318 12.29 -2.61 -16.06
N GLN A 319 13.49 -2.47 -16.64
CA GLN A 319 13.70 -1.81 -17.92
C GLN A 319 13.56 -2.80 -19.08
N GLU A 320 13.10 -2.30 -20.22
CA GLU A 320 13.12 -3.05 -21.47
C GLU A 320 14.56 -3.34 -21.91
N TYR A 321 14.83 -4.57 -22.36
CA TYR A 321 16.13 -4.96 -22.85
C TYR A 321 16.05 -5.99 -23.96
N GLY A 322 17.15 -6.17 -24.67
CA GLY A 322 17.25 -7.13 -25.76
C GLY A 322 16.47 -6.70 -27.02
N GLU A 323 16.27 -7.66 -27.89
CA GLU A 323 15.54 -7.48 -29.16
C GLU A 323 14.14 -8.07 -29.04
N TYR A 324 13.25 -7.69 -29.97
CA TYR A 324 11.93 -8.34 -30.12
C TYR A 324 12.11 -9.81 -30.48
N ASN A 325 11.19 -10.65 -30.06
CA ASN A 325 11.14 -12.04 -30.46
C ASN A 325 10.00 -12.24 -31.49
N PRO A 326 10.32 -12.23 -32.81
CA PRO A 326 9.30 -12.30 -33.86
C PRO A 326 8.50 -13.60 -33.84
N GLU A 327 8.99 -14.65 -33.17
CA GLU A 327 8.32 -15.95 -33.09
C GLU A 327 7.42 -16.11 -31.85
N ASN A 328 7.45 -15.14 -30.92
CA ASN A 328 6.67 -15.22 -29.70
C ASN A 328 5.38 -14.39 -29.81
N HIS A 329 4.31 -15.04 -30.23
CA HIS A 329 2.99 -14.43 -30.40
C HIS A 329 2.04 -14.82 -29.27
N LYS A 330 1.88 -13.96 -28.26
CA LYS A 330 1.04 -14.25 -27.08
C LYS A 330 -0.44 -13.85 -27.26
N ASN A 331 -0.70 -12.80 -28.02
CA ASN A 331 -2.04 -12.26 -28.24
C ASN A 331 -2.58 -12.72 -29.59
N THR A 332 -3.34 -13.81 -29.62
CA THR A 332 -3.82 -14.41 -30.87
C THR A 332 -5.33 -14.36 -31.01
N GLU A 333 -5.81 -14.47 -32.25
CA GLU A 333 -7.24 -14.59 -32.57
C GLU A 333 -7.46 -15.47 -33.80
N LEU A 334 -8.65 -16.09 -33.85
CA LEU A 334 -9.11 -16.81 -35.03
C LEU A 334 -9.90 -15.87 -35.93
N ARG A 335 -9.57 -15.84 -37.23
CA ARG A 335 -10.27 -15.06 -38.26
C ARG A 335 -10.89 -15.99 -39.30
N GLY A 336 -12.07 -15.63 -39.79
CA GLY A 336 -12.75 -16.37 -40.83
C GLY A 336 -13.39 -17.68 -40.39
N VAL A 337 -13.65 -17.85 -39.09
CA VAL A 337 -14.35 -19.03 -38.57
C VAL A 337 -15.74 -19.13 -39.19
N LYS A 338 -16.09 -20.32 -39.69
CA LYS A 338 -17.40 -20.62 -40.24
C LYS A 338 -17.85 -21.99 -39.73
N GLU A 339 -19.03 -22.05 -39.19
CA GLU A 339 -19.60 -23.32 -38.78
C GLU A 339 -20.06 -24.16 -39.98
N ALA A 340 -19.89 -25.47 -39.90
CA ALA A 340 -20.42 -26.39 -40.89
C ALA A 340 -21.95 -26.53 -40.70
N THR A 341 -22.64 -26.64 -41.83
CA THR A 341 -24.07 -26.95 -41.83
C THR A 341 -24.27 -28.26 -42.58
N SER A 342 -25.53 -28.71 -42.69
CA SER A 342 -25.85 -29.87 -43.52
C SER A 342 -25.64 -29.63 -45.01
N THR A 343 -25.61 -28.35 -45.45
CA THR A 343 -25.50 -27.97 -46.87
C THR A 343 -24.14 -27.33 -47.22
N GLU A 344 -23.45 -26.73 -46.23
CA GLU A 344 -22.19 -26.04 -46.47
C GLU A 344 -21.09 -26.55 -45.53
N THR A 345 -19.86 -26.58 -46.02
CA THR A 345 -18.68 -26.85 -45.22
C THR A 345 -18.35 -25.68 -44.31
N GLY A 346 -17.86 -25.98 -43.11
CA GLY A 346 -17.32 -24.99 -42.22
C GLY A 346 -15.82 -24.76 -42.41
N TYR A 347 -15.27 -23.89 -41.61
CA TYR A 347 -13.85 -23.57 -41.54
C TYR A 347 -13.44 -23.24 -40.11
N THR A 348 -12.34 -23.78 -39.63
CA THR A 348 -11.87 -23.56 -38.25
C THR A 348 -11.34 -22.15 -38.00
N GLY A 349 -11.11 -21.39 -39.08
CA GLY A 349 -10.49 -20.06 -39.01
C GLY A 349 -8.96 -20.14 -39.08
N ASP A 350 -8.36 -19.09 -39.60
CA ASP A 350 -6.92 -18.87 -39.57
C ASP A 350 -6.54 -18.20 -38.25
N LEU A 351 -5.44 -18.66 -37.64
CA LEU A 351 -4.91 -18.07 -36.42
C LEU A 351 -3.98 -16.89 -36.76
N TYR A 352 -4.26 -15.72 -36.24
CA TYR A 352 -3.45 -14.51 -36.42
C TYR A 352 -2.95 -13.99 -35.08
N CYS A 353 -1.79 -13.37 -35.08
CA CYS A 353 -1.35 -12.52 -33.98
C CYS A 353 -2.04 -11.15 -34.11
N LYS A 354 -2.65 -10.68 -33.02
CA LYS A 354 -3.28 -9.34 -32.99
C LYS A 354 -2.28 -8.19 -32.97
N ASP A 355 -1.08 -8.46 -32.44
CA ASP A 355 -0.10 -7.41 -32.20
C ASP A 355 0.75 -7.10 -33.44
N CYS A 356 1.07 -8.11 -34.25
CA CYS A 356 1.88 -7.97 -35.49
C CYS A 356 1.14 -8.33 -36.78
N GLU A 357 -0.13 -8.74 -36.70
CA GLU A 357 -0.99 -9.13 -37.81
C GLU A 357 -0.49 -10.37 -38.59
N GLU A 358 0.51 -11.08 -38.12
CA GLU A 358 1.04 -12.26 -38.77
C GLU A 358 0.08 -13.44 -38.69
N LYS A 359 -0.05 -14.16 -39.81
CA LYS A 359 -0.83 -15.39 -39.85
C LYS A 359 0.01 -16.55 -39.33
N LEU A 360 -0.31 -17.07 -38.19
CA LEU A 360 0.44 -18.12 -37.51
C LEU A 360 0.06 -19.53 -37.96
N GLN A 361 -1.20 -19.73 -38.29
CA GLN A 361 -1.70 -21.03 -38.72
C GLN A 361 -2.88 -20.87 -39.69
N THR A 362 -2.89 -21.71 -40.73
CA THR A 362 -4.04 -21.83 -41.61
C THR A 362 -5.05 -22.81 -40.99
N GLY A 363 -6.31 -22.42 -40.99
CA GLY A 363 -7.39 -23.27 -40.56
C GLY A 363 -7.63 -24.48 -41.45
N THR A 364 -8.54 -25.31 -41.06
CA THR A 364 -8.95 -26.51 -41.78
C THR A 364 -10.44 -26.45 -42.14
N VAL A 365 -10.77 -27.08 -43.25
CA VAL A 365 -12.17 -27.21 -43.69
C VAL A 365 -12.88 -28.23 -42.80
N ILE A 366 -13.99 -27.81 -42.21
CA ILE A 366 -14.89 -28.69 -41.45
C ILE A 366 -15.89 -29.30 -42.45
N GLN A 367 -15.97 -30.60 -42.48
CA GLN A 367 -16.91 -31.28 -43.37
C GLN A 367 -18.36 -30.93 -43.00
N LYS A 368 -19.23 -31.01 -43.96
CA LYS A 368 -20.66 -30.83 -43.76
C LYS A 368 -21.17 -31.73 -42.64
N MET A 369 -22.05 -31.21 -41.82
CA MET A 369 -22.71 -32.03 -40.77
C MET A 369 -23.57 -33.10 -41.43
N ALA A 370 -23.46 -34.32 -40.94
CA ALA A 370 -24.42 -35.35 -41.31
C ALA A 370 -25.82 -34.91 -40.86
N PRO A 371 -26.86 -35.18 -41.63
CA PRO A 371 -28.19 -34.89 -41.19
C PRO A 371 -28.47 -35.50 -39.81
N SER A 372 -28.86 -34.69 -38.84
CA SER A 372 -29.26 -35.22 -37.54
C SER A 372 -30.50 -36.06 -37.68
N ILE A 373 -30.44 -37.30 -37.26
CA ILE A 373 -31.63 -38.13 -37.09
C ILE A 373 -32.33 -37.66 -35.85
N ILE A 374 -33.48 -37.02 -36.02
CA ILE A 374 -34.36 -36.69 -34.88
C ILE A 374 -35.24 -37.93 -34.68
N ASP A 375 -34.96 -38.67 -33.62
CA ASP A 375 -35.77 -39.82 -33.22
C ASP A 375 -37.06 -39.30 -32.56
N GLY A 376 -38.08 -39.10 -33.35
CA GLY A 376 -39.42 -38.69 -32.92
C GLY A 376 -40.49 -39.49 -33.68
N LYS A 377 -41.59 -39.77 -33.06
CA LYS A 377 -42.66 -40.62 -33.60
C LYS A 377 -43.20 -40.22 -34.95
N ASP A 378 -42.90 -38.98 -35.39
CA ASP A 378 -43.29 -38.43 -36.68
C ASP A 378 -42.13 -37.98 -37.55
N ALA A 379 -40.89 -38.32 -37.22
CA ALA A 379 -39.75 -37.96 -38.02
C ALA A 379 -39.60 -38.94 -39.20
N ARG A 380 -39.82 -38.44 -40.40
CA ARG A 380 -39.43 -39.14 -41.65
C ARG A 380 -37.98 -38.79 -41.94
N ILE A 381 -37.14 -39.80 -41.93
CA ILE A 381 -35.78 -39.69 -42.43
C ILE A 381 -35.85 -40.06 -43.90
N ASP A 382 -35.62 -39.08 -44.76
CA ASP A 382 -35.51 -39.37 -46.17
C ASP A 382 -34.09 -39.85 -46.48
N VAL A 383 -33.89 -41.13 -46.41
CA VAL A 383 -32.59 -41.79 -46.64
C VAL A 383 -32.18 -41.78 -48.09
N THR A 384 -33.08 -41.38 -48.99
CA THR A 384 -32.84 -41.37 -50.44
C THR A 384 -31.98 -40.20 -50.91
N ALA A 385 -31.79 -39.21 -50.04
CA ALA A 385 -31.00 -38.03 -50.39
C ALA A 385 -29.47 -38.27 -50.40
N ASN A 386 -29.01 -39.45 -50.02
CA ASN A 386 -27.58 -39.71 -49.92
C ASN A 386 -27.17 -41.05 -50.50
N GLU A 387 -27.29 -41.17 -51.85
CA GLU A 387 -26.82 -42.34 -52.59
C GLU A 387 -25.31 -42.60 -52.45
N SER A 388 -24.56 -41.69 -51.84
CA SER A 388 -23.15 -41.83 -51.57
C SER A 388 -22.82 -42.39 -50.15
N ALA A 389 -23.83 -42.82 -49.39
CA ALA A 389 -23.63 -43.42 -48.08
C ALA A 389 -23.87 -44.93 -48.09
N VAL A 390 -23.68 -45.57 -49.21
CA VAL A 390 -23.60 -47.02 -49.34
C VAL A 390 -22.17 -47.45 -49.68
#